data_227a07f42d9cf4c7e2cbb4e835a4cb8f
#
_entry.id   227a07f42d9cf4c7e2cbb4e835a4cb8f
#
_cell.length_a   1.000
_cell.length_b   1.000
_cell.length_c   1.000
_cell.angle_alpha   90.00
_cell.angle_beta   90.00
_cell.angle_gamma   90.00
#
_symmetry.space_group_name_H-M   'P 1'
#
loop_
_entity.id
_entity.type
_entity.pdbx_description
1 polymer ?
#
loop_
_entity_poly.entity_id
_entity_poly.type
_entity_poly.pdbx_seq_one_letter_code
_entity_poly.pdbx_strand_id
1 'polypeptide(L)'
;MTQRTKSMSEEGNPNRYINLSTVRRDDQRAVMEEIKNEGHCPFCPENLEKYHKAPIIKEGKHWFLTDNQWPYERVKHQVLAIHKKHIEHMGELTPEAGAELFEMFAEEAKKRNIIGGGLAMRFGSSDKGNYGSTVLHLHAHLIEPDLEALAETAEAWRFKFGQPSNYKKK
;
A
#
# COMPACT_ATOMS: atom_id res chain seq x y z
N MET A 1 -13.89 11.63 37.77
CA MET A 1 -14.17 11.84 36.32
C MET A 1 -13.03 12.64 35.74
N THR A 2 -12.06 11.96 35.15
CA THR A 2 -10.85 12.59 34.60
C THR A 2 -11.04 12.72 33.09
N GLN A 3 -11.25 13.93 32.63
CA GLN A 3 -11.33 14.24 31.20
C GLN A 3 -9.95 14.00 30.58
N ARG A 4 -9.89 13.03 29.66
CA ARG A 4 -8.73 12.79 28.80
C ARG A 4 -8.67 13.91 27.77
N THR A 5 -7.78 14.86 27.98
CA THR A 5 -7.45 15.89 26.99
C THR A 5 -6.91 15.20 25.73
N LYS A 6 -7.65 15.29 24.63
CA LYS A 6 -7.21 14.93 23.29
C LYS A 6 -6.01 15.82 22.96
N SER A 7 -4.85 15.24 22.76
CA SER A 7 -3.67 16.02 22.37
C SER A 7 -3.84 16.54 20.93
N MET A 8 -3.88 17.84 20.79
CA MET A 8 -3.97 18.60 19.52
C MET A 8 -2.62 18.62 18.78
N SER A 9 -1.94 17.49 18.56
CA SER A 9 -0.61 17.47 17.97
C SER A 9 -0.44 16.60 16.71
N GLU A 10 -1.51 16.05 16.14
CA GLU A 10 -1.40 15.14 14.98
C GLU A 10 -1.80 15.73 13.62
N GLU A 11 -2.40 16.93 13.58
CA GLU A 11 -2.88 17.53 12.33
C GLU A 11 -1.84 18.38 11.56
N GLY A 12 -0.57 18.41 11.98
CA GLY A 12 0.39 19.41 11.53
C GLY A 12 1.67 18.93 10.85
N ASN A 13 1.91 17.65 10.62
CA ASN A 13 3.11 17.20 9.92
C ASN A 13 2.81 16.84 8.44
N PRO A 14 3.09 17.73 7.49
CA PRO A 14 2.82 17.48 6.06
C PRO A 14 3.62 16.30 5.51
N ASN A 15 4.67 15.88 6.21
CA ASN A 15 5.56 14.80 5.79
C ASN A 15 5.12 13.39 6.25
N ARG A 16 3.98 13.28 6.96
CA ARG A 16 3.60 12.02 7.61
C ARG A 16 3.15 10.92 6.64
N TYR A 17 2.63 11.27 5.47
CA TYR A 17 2.00 10.31 4.57
C TYR A 17 2.95 9.43 3.77
N ILE A 18 4.24 9.80 3.66
CA ILE A 18 5.21 9.13 2.80
C ILE A 18 6.44 8.68 3.59
N ASN A 19 6.75 7.39 3.46
CA ASN A 19 7.98 6.79 3.98
C ASN A 19 8.97 6.55 2.83
N LEU A 20 9.90 7.47 2.65
CA LEU A 20 10.91 7.40 1.58
C LEU A 20 11.92 6.25 1.76
N SER A 21 12.07 5.68 2.97
CA SER A 21 13.02 4.58 3.20
C SER A 21 12.63 3.28 2.49
N THR A 22 11.37 3.15 2.10
CA THR A 22 10.82 1.96 1.44
C THR A 22 10.72 2.08 -0.09
N VAL A 23 11.01 3.27 -0.63
CA VAL A 23 11.02 3.52 -2.08
C VAL A 23 12.13 2.71 -2.76
N ARG A 24 11.81 2.08 -3.89
CA ARG A 24 12.69 1.12 -4.55
C ARG A 24 13.30 1.61 -5.86
N ARG A 25 12.66 2.54 -6.55
CA ARG A 25 13.02 3.02 -7.89
C ARG A 25 13.20 4.54 -7.87
N ASP A 26 14.05 5.05 -8.75
CA ASP A 26 14.32 6.49 -8.81
C ASP A 26 13.11 7.30 -9.33
N ASP A 27 12.39 6.76 -10.32
CA ASP A 27 11.16 7.35 -10.82
C ASP A 27 10.05 7.42 -9.72
N GLN A 28 9.93 6.36 -8.92
CA GLN A 28 9.06 6.33 -7.76
C GLN A 28 9.49 7.36 -6.70
N ARG A 29 10.81 7.48 -6.47
CA ARG A 29 11.36 8.42 -5.48
C ARG A 29 10.99 9.85 -5.80
N ALA A 30 11.16 10.28 -7.06
CA ALA A 30 10.85 11.63 -7.48
C ALA A 30 9.38 11.99 -7.19
N VAL A 31 8.45 11.11 -7.53
CA VAL A 31 7.00 11.31 -7.25
C VAL A 31 6.72 11.32 -5.75
N MET A 32 7.34 10.41 -4.97
CA MET A 32 7.12 10.36 -3.52
C MET A 32 7.70 11.57 -2.79
N GLU A 33 8.79 12.15 -3.28
CA GLU A 33 9.35 13.40 -2.75
C GLU A 33 8.46 14.60 -3.05
N GLU A 34 7.89 14.68 -4.26
CA GLU A 34 6.89 15.70 -4.63
C GLU A 34 5.68 15.63 -3.69
N ILE A 35 5.06 14.45 -3.55
CA ILE A 35 3.91 14.23 -2.67
C ILE A 35 4.24 14.61 -1.22
N LYS A 36 5.42 14.23 -0.74
CA LYS A 36 5.87 14.54 0.61
C LYS A 36 5.98 16.05 0.84
N ASN A 37 6.46 16.81 -0.16
CA ASN A 37 6.57 18.25 -0.09
C ASN A 37 5.20 18.95 -0.16
N GLU A 38 4.25 18.41 -0.91
CA GLU A 38 2.88 18.91 -0.98
C GLU A 38 2.06 18.61 0.27
N GLY A 39 2.45 17.61 1.07
CA GLY A 39 1.91 17.37 2.41
C GLY A 39 0.50 16.82 2.46
N HIS A 40 0.08 16.03 1.46
CA HIS A 40 -1.22 15.37 1.45
C HIS A 40 -1.11 13.88 1.08
N CYS A 41 -2.15 13.11 1.36
CA CYS A 41 -2.16 11.69 1.08
C CYS A 41 -2.45 11.41 -0.41
N PRO A 42 -1.55 10.71 -1.14
CA PRO A 42 -1.75 10.44 -2.56
C PRO A 42 -2.85 9.41 -2.86
N PHE A 43 -3.27 8.64 -1.87
CA PHE A 43 -4.29 7.60 -2.03
C PHE A 43 -5.69 8.04 -1.62
N CYS A 44 -5.83 9.24 -1.05
CA CYS A 44 -7.15 9.83 -0.87
C CYS A 44 -7.81 10.11 -2.23
N PRO A 45 -9.14 9.88 -2.38
CA PRO A 45 -9.84 9.99 -3.66
C PRO A 45 -9.57 11.28 -4.43
N GLU A 46 -9.49 12.41 -3.72
CA GLU A 46 -9.24 13.74 -4.29
C GLU A 46 -7.84 13.92 -4.91
N ASN A 47 -6.88 13.08 -4.51
CA ASN A 47 -5.49 13.14 -4.96
C ASN A 47 -5.08 11.95 -5.83
N LEU A 48 -5.88 10.87 -5.82
CA LEU A 48 -5.52 9.59 -6.41
C LEU A 48 -5.18 9.72 -7.90
N GLU A 49 -6.02 10.39 -8.68
CA GLU A 49 -5.83 10.58 -10.13
C GLU A 49 -4.55 11.36 -10.46
N LYS A 50 -4.18 12.32 -9.60
CA LYS A 50 -2.96 13.12 -9.78
C LYS A 50 -1.69 12.25 -9.74
N TYR A 51 -1.61 11.30 -8.81
CA TYR A 51 -0.36 10.57 -8.54
C TYR A 51 -0.36 9.13 -8.97
N HIS A 52 -1.53 8.49 -9.05
CA HIS A 52 -1.67 7.11 -9.49
C HIS A 52 -2.10 7.06 -10.96
N LYS A 53 -1.19 6.62 -11.84
CA LYS A 53 -1.40 6.66 -13.30
C LYS A 53 -1.91 5.34 -13.88
N ALA A 54 -1.87 4.25 -13.10
CA ALA A 54 -2.48 3.00 -13.52
C ALA A 54 -4.02 3.14 -13.50
N PRO A 55 -4.74 2.59 -14.49
CA PRO A 55 -6.19 2.69 -14.56
C PRO A 55 -6.88 2.04 -13.36
N ILE A 56 -7.97 2.62 -12.91
CA ILE A 56 -8.87 1.97 -11.94
C ILE A 56 -9.60 0.82 -12.65
N ILE A 57 -9.36 -0.41 -12.19
CA ILE A 57 -9.95 -1.64 -12.75
C ILE A 57 -11.39 -1.79 -12.29
N LYS A 58 -11.62 -1.52 -11.01
CA LYS A 58 -12.93 -1.61 -10.38
C LYS A 58 -13.04 -0.59 -9.23
N GLU A 59 -14.18 0.05 -9.16
CA GLU A 59 -14.56 0.91 -8.04
C GLU A 59 -15.65 0.23 -7.23
N GLY A 60 -15.34 -0.12 -5.98
CA GLY A 60 -16.30 -0.66 -5.02
C GLY A 60 -16.84 0.44 -4.09
N LYS A 61 -17.61 0.05 -3.10
CA LYS A 61 -18.11 0.95 -2.07
C LYS A 61 -16.98 1.47 -1.17
N HIS A 62 -16.06 0.58 -0.80
CA HIS A 62 -14.98 0.86 0.16
C HIS A 62 -13.59 0.92 -0.48
N TRP A 63 -13.40 0.34 -1.67
CA TRP A 63 -12.10 0.19 -2.29
C TRP A 63 -12.06 0.63 -3.75
N PHE A 64 -10.89 1.17 -4.16
CA PHE A 64 -10.48 1.19 -5.56
C PHE A 64 -9.57 0.01 -5.83
N LEU A 65 -9.79 -0.68 -6.94
CA LEU A 65 -8.90 -1.75 -7.42
C LEU A 65 -8.14 -1.25 -8.65
N THR A 66 -6.84 -1.44 -8.66
CA THR A 66 -5.94 -0.98 -9.72
C THR A 66 -4.70 -1.86 -9.81
N ASP A 67 -3.90 -1.73 -10.86
CA ASP A 67 -2.56 -2.31 -10.87
C ASP A 67 -1.59 -1.47 -10.05
N ASN A 68 -0.57 -2.11 -9.47
CA ASN A 68 0.49 -1.36 -8.82
C ASN A 68 1.33 -0.62 -9.87
N GLN A 69 1.38 0.70 -9.79
CA GLN A 69 2.14 1.55 -10.72
C GLN A 69 3.65 1.25 -10.70
N TRP A 70 4.18 0.80 -9.56
CA TRP A 70 5.57 0.38 -9.38
C TRP A 70 5.61 -1.05 -8.80
N PRO A 71 5.35 -2.07 -9.64
CA PRO A 71 5.29 -3.45 -9.16
C PRO A 71 6.63 -3.91 -8.58
N TYR A 72 6.58 -4.92 -7.74
CA TYR A 72 7.79 -5.57 -7.26
C TYR A 72 8.49 -6.30 -8.41
N GLU A 73 9.78 -6.46 -8.28
CA GLU A 73 10.54 -7.29 -9.21
C GLU A 73 10.09 -8.75 -9.13
N ARG A 74 10.12 -9.46 -10.24
CA ARG A 74 9.78 -10.88 -10.35
C ARG A 74 8.38 -11.21 -9.84
N VAL A 75 7.42 -10.35 -10.14
CA VAL A 75 6.00 -10.63 -9.98
C VAL A 75 5.32 -10.60 -11.35
N LYS A 76 4.45 -11.57 -11.58
CA LYS A 76 3.66 -11.65 -12.81
C LYS A 76 2.45 -10.72 -12.75
N HIS A 77 1.78 -10.71 -11.59
CA HIS A 77 0.69 -9.80 -11.30
C HIS A 77 0.85 -9.17 -9.93
N GLN A 78 0.57 -7.87 -9.83
CA GLN A 78 0.45 -7.17 -8.57
C GLN A 78 -0.71 -6.18 -8.62
N VAL A 79 -1.86 -6.64 -8.14
CA VAL A 79 -3.07 -5.84 -8.02
C VAL A 79 -3.07 -5.13 -6.68
N LEU A 80 -3.48 -3.86 -6.68
CA LEU A 80 -3.54 -2.99 -5.52
C LEU A 80 -5.00 -2.64 -5.22
N ALA A 81 -5.44 -2.88 -3.99
CA ALA A 81 -6.69 -2.35 -3.46
C ALA A 81 -6.39 -1.19 -2.52
N ILE A 82 -6.94 -0.01 -2.79
CA ILE A 82 -6.76 1.21 -2.01
C ILE A 82 -8.07 1.53 -1.32
N HIS A 83 -8.06 1.64 0.02
CA HIS A 83 -9.26 1.97 0.77
C HIS A 83 -9.69 3.42 0.47
N LYS A 84 -10.97 3.67 0.20
CA LYS A 84 -11.46 5.01 -0.18
C LYS A 84 -11.36 6.02 0.95
N LYS A 85 -11.64 5.61 2.19
CA LYS A 85 -11.46 6.46 3.35
C LYS A 85 -10.00 6.41 3.80
N HIS A 86 -9.43 7.56 4.15
CA HIS A 86 -8.11 7.60 4.75
C HIS A 86 -8.14 6.93 6.12
N ILE A 87 -7.57 5.75 6.21
CA ILE A 87 -7.30 5.00 7.42
C ILE A 87 -5.89 4.44 7.33
N GLU A 88 -5.22 4.28 8.46
CA GLU A 88 -3.83 3.78 8.51
C GLU A 88 -3.73 2.43 9.22
N HIS A 89 -4.78 2.02 9.93
CA HIS A 89 -4.76 0.82 10.75
C HIS A 89 -5.87 -0.16 10.38
N MET A 90 -5.52 -1.46 10.37
CA MET A 90 -6.47 -2.54 10.07
C MET A 90 -7.68 -2.57 11.03
N GLY A 91 -7.48 -2.15 12.27
CA GLY A 91 -8.57 -2.06 13.26
C GLY A 91 -9.65 -1.01 12.95
N GLU A 92 -9.44 -0.18 11.93
CA GLU A 92 -10.43 0.79 11.46
C GLU A 92 -11.31 0.24 10.31
N LEU A 93 -11.00 -0.95 9.80
CA LEU A 93 -11.82 -1.61 8.78
C LEU A 93 -13.16 -2.07 9.35
N THR A 94 -14.22 -1.84 8.59
CA THR A 94 -15.52 -2.48 8.85
C THR A 94 -15.54 -3.90 8.28
N PRO A 95 -16.40 -4.81 8.83
CA PRO A 95 -16.58 -6.16 8.27
C PRO A 95 -16.96 -6.12 6.78
N GLU A 96 -17.79 -5.17 6.37
CA GLU A 96 -18.23 -5.01 4.97
C GLU A 96 -17.07 -4.62 4.05
N ALA A 97 -16.19 -3.71 4.50
CA ALA A 97 -14.99 -3.34 3.75
C ALA A 97 -14.03 -4.54 3.62
N GLY A 98 -13.91 -5.35 4.66
CA GLY A 98 -13.13 -6.59 4.62
C GLY A 98 -13.70 -7.60 3.62
N ALA A 99 -15.01 -7.84 3.65
CA ALA A 99 -15.68 -8.75 2.73
C ALA A 99 -15.53 -8.28 1.28
N GLU A 100 -15.77 -7.00 0.99
CA GLU A 100 -15.62 -6.43 -0.33
C GLU A 100 -14.18 -6.58 -0.88
N LEU A 101 -13.16 -6.38 -0.05
CA LEU A 101 -11.76 -6.57 -0.44
C LEU A 101 -11.50 -7.98 -0.95
N PHE A 102 -11.93 -9.00 -0.21
CA PHE A 102 -11.75 -10.39 -0.61
C PHE A 102 -12.55 -10.74 -1.87
N GLU A 103 -13.77 -10.25 -2.00
CA GLU A 103 -14.59 -10.43 -3.20
C GLU A 103 -13.92 -9.85 -4.43
N MET A 104 -13.47 -8.59 -4.37
CA MET A 104 -12.78 -7.92 -5.48
C MET A 104 -11.50 -8.65 -5.88
N PHE A 105 -10.69 -9.10 -4.93
CA PHE A 105 -9.48 -9.86 -5.22
C PHE A 105 -9.78 -11.23 -5.80
N ALA A 106 -10.81 -11.93 -5.31
CA ALA A 106 -11.20 -13.23 -5.84
C ALA A 106 -11.71 -13.14 -7.29
N GLU A 107 -12.49 -12.11 -7.61
CA GLU A 107 -12.94 -11.85 -8.98
C GLU A 107 -11.77 -11.54 -9.91
N GLU A 108 -10.85 -10.66 -9.48
CA GLU A 108 -9.72 -10.26 -10.30
C GLU A 108 -8.72 -11.42 -10.49
N ALA A 109 -8.53 -12.26 -9.46
CA ALA A 109 -7.72 -13.47 -9.58
C ALA A 109 -8.28 -14.42 -10.63
N LYS A 110 -9.61 -14.64 -10.65
CA LYS A 110 -10.28 -15.45 -11.67
C LYS A 110 -10.12 -14.86 -13.06
N LYS A 111 -10.38 -13.54 -13.19
CA LYS A 111 -10.30 -12.82 -14.47
C LYS A 111 -8.92 -12.88 -15.10
N ARG A 112 -7.86 -12.78 -14.29
CA ARG A 112 -6.45 -12.85 -14.74
C ARG A 112 -5.90 -14.27 -14.79
N ASN A 113 -6.69 -15.26 -14.43
CA ASN A 113 -6.23 -16.64 -14.33
C ASN A 113 -5.00 -16.79 -13.41
N ILE A 114 -5.01 -16.08 -12.26
CA ILE A 114 -3.97 -16.21 -11.24
C ILE A 114 -4.12 -17.56 -10.58
N ILE A 115 -3.12 -18.45 -10.78
CA ILE A 115 -3.15 -19.82 -10.31
C ILE A 115 -2.61 -19.99 -8.88
N GLY A 116 -1.88 -18.99 -8.39
CA GLY A 116 -1.31 -19.00 -7.04
C GLY A 116 -0.65 -17.70 -6.70
N GLY A 117 -0.53 -17.39 -5.41
CA GLY A 117 0.04 -16.15 -4.96
C GLY A 117 -0.22 -15.87 -3.49
N GLY A 118 -0.17 -14.62 -3.11
CA GLY A 118 -0.39 -14.19 -1.73
C GLY A 118 -1.11 -12.85 -1.64
N LEU A 119 -1.75 -12.65 -0.47
CA LEU A 119 -2.30 -11.36 -0.08
C LEU A 119 -1.38 -10.73 0.96
N ALA A 120 -1.16 -9.42 0.85
CA ALA A 120 -0.34 -8.68 1.79
C ALA A 120 -0.92 -7.29 2.05
N MET A 121 -0.98 -6.92 3.33
CA MET A 121 -1.41 -5.61 3.79
C MET A 121 -0.48 -5.14 4.89
N ARG A 122 0.08 -3.92 4.74
CA ARG A 122 0.82 -3.27 5.80
C ARG A 122 -0.06 -2.21 6.44
N PHE A 123 0.02 -2.09 7.75
CA PHE A 123 -0.73 -1.09 8.51
C PHE A 123 0.09 -0.56 9.67
N GLY A 124 -0.32 0.58 10.23
CA GLY A 124 0.34 1.27 11.32
C GLY A 124 0.99 2.58 10.89
N SER A 125 0.99 3.55 11.78
CA SER A 125 1.55 4.88 11.54
C SER A 125 3.07 4.92 11.67
N SER A 126 3.72 5.84 10.97
CA SER A 126 5.19 5.99 10.95
C SER A 126 5.77 6.49 12.28
N ASP A 127 4.98 7.14 13.12
CA ASP A 127 5.39 7.60 14.46
C ASP A 127 5.58 6.46 15.46
N LYS A 128 4.97 5.30 15.22
CA LYS A 128 5.08 4.09 16.05
C LYS A 128 6.14 3.11 15.56
N GLY A 129 6.67 3.31 14.35
CA GLY A 129 7.67 2.42 13.76
C GLY A 129 7.59 2.36 12.24
N ASN A 130 8.55 1.67 11.62
CA ASN A 130 8.59 1.46 10.19
C ASN A 130 8.07 0.06 9.82
N TYR A 131 6.82 -0.03 9.45
CA TYR A 131 6.16 -1.28 9.05
C TYR A 131 6.31 -1.60 7.55
N GLY A 132 7.00 -0.73 6.79
CA GLY A 132 7.39 -0.99 5.40
C GLY A 132 6.40 -0.47 4.36
N SER A 133 5.33 0.22 4.72
CA SER A 133 4.49 0.95 3.77
C SER A 133 5.20 2.20 3.27
N THR A 134 5.12 2.44 1.96
CA THR A 134 5.60 3.70 1.36
C THR A 134 4.57 4.81 1.54
N VAL A 135 3.30 4.50 1.32
CA VAL A 135 2.17 5.41 1.54
C VAL A 135 1.42 4.98 2.81
N LEU A 136 1.27 5.89 3.75
CA LEU A 136 0.53 5.68 5.00
C LEU A 136 -0.97 5.93 4.78
N HIS A 137 -1.56 5.01 4.08
CA HIS A 137 -2.98 4.90 3.79
C HIS A 137 -3.25 3.41 3.55
N LEU A 138 -4.26 2.86 4.17
CA LEU A 138 -4.49 1.43 4.13
C LEU A 138 -4.74 0.94 2.70
N HIS A 139 -3.90 0.02 2.27
CA HIS A 139 -3.99 -0.62 0.97
C HIS A 139 -3.52 -2.08 1.07
N ALA A 140 -4.04 -2.91 0.21
CA ALA A 140 -3.74 -4.33 0.15
C ALA A 140 -3.21 -4.72 -1.23
N HIS A 141 -2.41 -5.77 -1.28
CA HIS A 141 -1.82 -6.32 -2.49
C HIS A 141 -2.29 -7.74 -2.70
N LEU A 142 -2.74 -8.06 -3.91
CA LEU A 142 -2.80 -9.42 -4.45
C LEU A 142 -1.59 -9.59 -5.35
N ILE A 143 -0.76 -10.59 -5.07
CA ILE A 143 0.55 -10.77 -5.72
C ILE A 143 0.67 -12.19 -6.24
N GLU A 144 0.96 -12.34 -7.53
CA GLU A 144 1.40 -13.58 -8.15
C GLU A 144 2.89 -13.44 -8.48
N PRO A 145 3.78 -14.22 -7.82
CA PRO A 145 5.19 -14.23 -8.17
C PRO A 145 5.40 -14.84 -9.56
N ASP A 146 6.41 -14.36 -10.26
CA ASP A 146 6.87 -14.95 -11.50
C ASP A 146 7.84 -16.11 -11.19
N LEU A 147 7.31 -17.34 -11.21
CA LEU A 147 8.07 -18.52 -10.86
C LEU A 147 9.17 -18.85 -11.88
N GLU A 148 9.00 -18.46 -13.15
CA GLU A 148 10.03 -18.66 -14.18
C GLU A 148 11.21 -17.73 -13.91
N ALA A 149 10.95 -16.44 -13.68
CA ALA A 149 11.98 -15.48 -13.32
C ALA A 149 12.67 -15.80 -11.98
N LEU A 150 11.95 -16.41 -11.04
CA LEU A 150 12.52 -16.85 -9.75
C LEU A 150 13.41 -18.07 -9.89
N ALA A 151 13.10 -19.00 -10.81
CA ALA A 151 13.90 -20.19 -11.05
C ALA A 151 15.34 -19.85 -11.49
N GLU A 152 15.51 -18.73 -12.24
CA GLU A 152 16.82 -18.26 -12.66
C GLU A 152 17.72 -17.81 -11.50
N THR A 153 17.13 -17.39 -10.39
CA THR A 153 17.86 -16.85 -9.22
C THR A 153 18.01 -17.85 -8.09
N ALA A 154 17.27 -18.96 -8.14
CA ALA A 154 17.13 -19.94 -7.05
C ALA A 154 16.72 -19.31 -5.70
N GLU A 155 16.05 -18.16 -5.72
CA GLU A 155 15.60 -17.44 -4.53
C GLU A 155 14.07 -17.46 -4.43
N ALA A 156 13.55 -17.62 -3.22
CA ALA A 156 12.12 -17.43 -2.96
C ALA A 156 11.75 -15.94 -2.99
N TRP A 157 10.57 -15.64 -3.53
CA TRP A 157 10.02 -14.30 -3.43
C TRP A 157 9.60 -14.00 -1.99
N ARG A 158 9.92 -12.79 -1.49
CA ARG A 158 9.68 -12.41 -0.09
C ARG A 158 8.99 -11.06 0.01
N PHE A 159 7.94 -11.03 0.81
CA PHE A 159 7.31 -9.78 1.23
C PHE A 159 7.81 -9.41 2.63
N LYS A 160 8.36 -8.20 2.78
CA LYS A 160 8.96 -7.75 4.04
C LYS A 160 7.99 -6.92 4.86
N PHE A 161 7.85 -7.25 6.14
CA PHE A 161 7.14 -6.47 7.14
C PHE A 161 8.12 -5.90 8.15
N GLY A 162 7.96 -4.59 8.45
CA GLY A 162 8.79 -3.91 9.44
C GLY A 162 10.25 -3.74 9.03
N GLN A 163 10.84 -2.68 9.51
CA GLN A 163 12.27 -2.38 9.35
C GLN A 163 12.80 -1.80 10.66
N PRO A 164 13.95 -2.25 11.15
CA PRO A 164 14.56 -1.63 12.32
C PRO A 164 14.99 -0.20 12.00
N SER A 165 15.04 0.67 13.00
CA SER A 165 15.39 2.09 12.85
C SER A 165 16.78 2.31 12.22
N ASN A 166 17.68 1.34 12.36
CA ASN A 166 19.04 1.35 11.78
C ASN A 166 19.15 0.57 10.46
N TYR A 167 18.02 0.22 9.82
CA TYR A 167 18.04 -0.52 8.56
C TYR A 167 18.71 0.30 7.46
N LYS A 168 19.79 -0.25 6.91
CA LYS A 168 20.44 0.28 5.70
C LYS A 168 20.13 -0.69 4.55
N LYS A 169 19.60 -0.16 3.44
CA LYS A 169 19.53 -0.94 2.20
C LYS A 169 20.97 -1.36 1.82
N LYS A 170 21.18 -2.63 1.62
CA LYS A 170 22.39 -3.14 0.99
C LYS A 170 22.32 -2.94 -0.50
#